data_528ad62de83638f8b6e8e3b406ddb57b
#
_entry.id   528ad62de83638f8b6e8e3b406ddb57b
#
_cell.length_a   1.000
_cell.length_b   1.000
_cell.length_c   1.000
_cell.angle_alpha   90.00
_cell.angle_beta   90.00
_cell.angle_gamma   90.00
#
_symmetry.space_group_name_H-M   'P 1'
#
loop_
_entity.id
_entity.type
_entity.pdbx_description
1 polymer ?
#
loop_
_entity_poly.entity_id
_entity_poly.type
_entity_poly.pdbx_seq_one_letter_code
_entity_poly.pdbx_strand_id
1 'polypeptide(L)'
;MNKIVKSMIAMGFALGMANSAFSAEALKLGYLVKQPEEPWFQTEWNFADKAGKDLGFEVIKIAVPDGAKTLNAIDSLAANGAKGFVICTPDPKLGAAIMAKANSMDLKVITVDDQFVNAKGQPMEQVPLVMMAATKIGERQGQELYKEMQKRQWDLKATGVLAITADELDTARRRVDGSLSALKTAGFPEGQIYRSPTKANDI
;
A
#
# COMPACT_ATOMS: atom_id res chain seq x y z
N MET A 1 6.88 -29.14 -81.14
CA MET A 1 6.37 -29.67 -79.87
C MET A 1 6.96 -28.81 -78.71
N ASN A 2 6.32 -27.95 -78.39
CA ASN A 2 5.62 -27.30 -77.26
C ASN A 2 6.55 -26.74 -76.17
N LYS A 3 6.88 -25.48 -76.40
CA LYS A 3 7.54 -24.58 -75.37
C LYS A 3 6.55 -24.03 -74.38
N ILE A 4 5.39 -24.64 -74.13
CA ILE A 4 4.27 -24.01 -73.35
C ILE A 4 4.09 -24.61 -71.93
N VAL A 5 4.90 -25.58 -71.52
CA VAL A 5 4.66 -26.26 -70.20
C VAL A 5 5.64 -25.87 -69.11
N LYS A 6 6.52 -24.86 -69.31
CA LYS A 6 7.51 -24.47 -68.28
C LYS A 6 7.20 -23.15 -67.57
N SER A 7 6.01 -22.53 -67.76
CA SER A 7 5.68 -21.23 -67.17
C SER A 7 4.57 -21.24 -66.11
N MET A 8 4.21 -22.36 -65.50
CA MET A 8 3.08 -22.42 -64.56
C MET A 8 3.41 -23.05 -63.21
N ILE A 9 4.68 -23.05 -62.74
CA ILE A 9 5.02 -23.53 -61.38
C ILE A 9 5.79 -22.48 -60.57
N ALA A 10 5.69 -21.20 -60.90
CA ALA A 10 6.34 -20.15 -60.15
C ALA A 10 5.32 -19.16 -59.47
N MET A 11 4.09 -19.63 -59.30
CA MET A 11 3.04 -18.75 -58.70
C MET A 11 2.32 -19.53 -57.62
N GLY A 12 2.78 -19.44 -56.38
CA GLY A 12 2.03 -20.02 -55.29
C GLY A 12 2.83 -20.42 -54.05
N PHE A 13 3.71 -19.53 -53.52
CA PHE A 13 4.15 -19.69 -52.14
C PHE A 13 4.60 -18.35 -51.57
N ALA A 14 3.79 -17.29 -51.77
CA ALA A 14 3.79 -16.11 -50.90
C ALA A 14 2.66 -16.31 -49.91
N LEU A 15 2.71 -17.42 -49.11
CA LEU A 15 1.90 -17.49 -47.90
C LEU A 15 2.46 -16.43 -46.92
N GLY A 16 1.68 -15.38 -46.76
CA GLY A 16 1.90 -14.35 -45.78
C GLY A 16 2.16 -14.98 -44.43
N MET A 17 3.39 -14.84 -43.94
CA MET A 17 3.64 -14.82 -42.51
C MET A 17 2.96 -13.54 -42.02
N ALA A 18 1.65 -13.64 -41.75
CA ALA A 18 0.98 -12.75 -40.84
C ALA A 18 1.70 -12.98 -39.52
N ASN A 19 2.72 -12.16 -39.25
CA ASN A 19 3.19 -11.94 -37.90
C ASN A 19 1.97 -11.39 -37.15
N SER A 20 1.17 -12.32 -36.59
CA SER A 20 0.31 -11.99 -35.47
C SER A 20 1.28 -11.55 -34.38
N ALA A 21 1.62 -10.24 -34.36
CA ALA A 21 2.14 -9.59 -33.19
C ALA A 21 1.05 -9.82 -32.13
N PHE A 22 1.16 -10.90 -31.38
CA PHE A 22 0.48 -11.02 -30.11
C PHE A 22 0.99 -9.82 -29.31
N SER A 23 0.26 -8.70 -29.40
CA SER A 23 0.40 -7.64 -28.41
C SER A 23 0.07 -8.31 -27.08
N ALA A 24 1.09 -8.72 -26.34
CA ALA A 24 0.89 -9.19 -24.98
C ALA A 24 0.10 -8.06 -24.28
N GLU A 25 -1.11 -8.39 -23.86
CA GLU A 25 -1.92 -7.43 -23.11
C GLU A 25 -1.09 -6.91 -21.95
N ALA A 26 -0.98 -5.58 -21.80
CA ALA A 26 -0.17 -4.99 -20.76
C ALA A 26 -0.61 -5.52 -19.39
N LEU A 27 0.36 -5.91 -18.56
CA LEU A 27 0.08 -6.33 -17.19
C LEU A 27 -0.71 -5.24 -16.49
N LYS A 28 -1.83 -5.60 -15.86
CA LYS A 28 -2.65 -4.67 -15.07
C LYS A 28 -2.50 -4.97 -13.59
N LEU A 29 -2.24 -3.94 -12.78
CA LEU A 29 -2.12 -4.02 -11.33
C LEU A 29 -3.03 -3.00 -10.67
N GLY A 30 -3.72 -3.40 -9.60
CA GLY A 30 -4.50 -2.49 -8.78
C GLY A 30 -3.64 -1.70 -7.80
N TYR A 31 -4.05 -0.47 -7.47
CA TYR A 31 -3.52 0.27 -6.33
C TYR A 31 -4.68 0.87 -5.53
N LEU A 32 -4.96 0.30 -4.36
CA LEU A 32 -6.12 0.58 -3.53
C LEU A 32 -5.71 1.40 -2.31
N VAL A 33 -6.37 2.54 -2.10
CA VAL A 33 -6.08 3.42 -0.96
C VAL A 33 -7.34 3.78 -0.19
N LYS A 34 -7.21 3.90 1.13
CA LYS A 34 -8.33 4.16 2.05
C LYS A 34 -8.84 5.60 2.02
N GLN A 35 -7.97 6.59 1.80
CA GLN A 35 -8.27 8.02 1.88
C GLN A 35 -7.67 8.77 0.68
N PRO A 36 -8.28 8.64 -0.52
CA PRO A 36 -7.69 9.15 -1.77
C PRO A 36 -7.57 10.68 -1.80
N GLU A 37 -8.29 11.40 -0.95
CA GLU A 37 -8.23 12.86 -0.82
C GLU A 37 -6.97 13.36 -0.11
N GLU A 38 -6.29 12.50 0.65
CA GLU A 38 -5.10 12.91 1.38
C GLU A 38 -3.86 12.99 0.48
N PRO A 39 -3.01 14.01 0.67
CA PRO A 39 -1.78 14.18 -0.13
C PRO A 39 -0.83 12.98 -0.10
N TRP A 40 -0.82 12.23 1.02
CA TRP A 40 -0.05 10.99 1.15
C TRP A 40 -0.44 9.98 0.08
N PHE A 41 -1.73 9.62 0.00
CA PHE A 41 -2.23 8.62 -0.93
C PHE A 41 -2.23 9.11 -2.39
N GLN A 42 -2.38 10.42 -2.62
CA GLN A 42 -2.16 11.01 -3.95
C GLN A 42 -0.70 10.82 -4.40
N THR A 43 0.24 10.98 -3.48
CA THR A 43 1.67 10.77 -3.76
C THR A 43 1.96 9.30 -4.07
N GLU A 44 1.38 8.36 -3.33
CA GLU A 44 1.49 6.93 -3.63
C GLU A 44 0.97 6.60 -5.04
N TRP A 45 -0.21 7.09 -5.41
CA TRP A 45 -0.77 6.89 -6.74
C TRP A 45 0.09 7.49 -7.86
N ASN A 46 0.69 8.66 -7.63
CA ASN A 46 1.59 9.28 -8.59
C ASN A 46 2.86 8.43 -8.80
N PHE A 47 3.41 7.86 -7.74
CA PHE A 47 4.55 6.94 -7.86
C PHE A 47 4.16 5.59 -8.49
N ALA A 48 2.95 5.09 -8.24
CA ALA A 48 2.43 3.90 -8.91
C ALA A 48 2.30 4.14 -10.42
N ASP A 49 1.73 5.27 -10.85
CA ASP A 49 1.65 5.66 -12.26
C ASP A 49 3.04 5.79 -12.90
N LYS A 50 4.00 6.37 -12.16
CA LYS A 50 5.38 6.45 -12.63
C LYS A 50 5.99 5.06 -12.81
N ALA A 51 5.84 4.17 -11.83
CA ALA A 51 6.33 2.80 -11.91
C ALA A 51 5.68 2.04 -13.08
N GLY A 52 4.35 2.21 -13.30
CA GLY A 52 3.64 1.63 -14.44
C GLY A 52 4.25 2.07 -15.77
N LYS A 53 4.54 3.37 -15.94
CA LYS A 53 5.20 3.91 -17.13
C LYS A 53 6.62 3.38 -17.31
N ASP A 54 7.40 3.35 -16.23
CA ASP A 54 8.81 2.94 -16.28
C ASP A 54 8.97 1.43 -16.55
N LEU A 55 8.03 0.61 -16.07
CA LEU A 55 8.11 -0.85 -16.10
C LEU A 55 7.13 -1.51 -17.09
N GLY A 56 6.28 -0.72 -17.76
CA GLY A 56 5.40 -1.21 -18.83
C GLY A 56 4.15 -1.94 -18.33
N PHE A 57 3.54 -1.52 -17.22
CA PHE A 57 2.26 -2.04 -16.75
C PHE A 57 1.22 -0.93 -16.53
N GLU A 58 -0.06 -1.30 -16.58
CA GLU A 58 -1.19 -0.40 -16.31
C GLU A 58 -1.54 -0.40 -14.81
N VAL A 59 -1.80 0.78 -14.24
CA VAL A 59 -2.23 0.95 -12.85
C VAL A 59 -3.72 1.28 -12.79
N ILE A 60 -4.50 0.46 -12.09
CA ILE A 60 -5.91 0.68 -11.82
C ILE A 60 -6.05 1.22 -10.40
N LYS A 61 -6.33 2.53 -10.26
CA LYS A 61 -6.44 3.21 -8.96
C LYS A 61 -7.88 3.16 -8.46
N ILE A 62 -8.10 2.66 -7.23
CA ILE A 62 -9.44 2.56 -6.64
C ILE A 62 -9.41 3.04 -5.18
N ALA A 63 -10.36 3.91 -4.85
CA ALA A 63 -10.62 4.34 -3.47
C ALA A 63 -11.39 3.24 -2.70
N VAL A 64 -10.89 2.87 -1.52
CA VAL A 64 -11.46 1.82 -0.68
C VAL A 64 -11.63 2.30 0.78
N PRO A 65 -12.50 3.30 1.03
CA PRO A 65 -12.65 3.91 2.36
C PRO A 65 -13.28 2.98 3.41
N ASP A 66 -13.86 1.85 2.98
CA ASP A 66 -14.52 0.88 3.86
C ASP A 66 -14.39 -0.56 3.33
N GLY A 67 -14.77 -1.53 4.16
CA GLY A 67 -14.67 -2.95 3.84
C GLY A 67 -15.53 -3.38 2.64
N ALA A 68 -16.74 -2.85 2.49
CA ALA A 68 -17.62 -3.19 1.38
C ALA A 68 -17.02 -2.73 0.05
N LYS A 69 -16.54 -1.48 -0.01
CA LYS A 69 -15.86 -0.94 -1.19
C LYS A 69 -14.55 -1.67 -1.48
N THR A 70 -13.83 -2.10 -0.44
CA THR A 70 -12.62 -2.92 -0.62
C THR A 70 -12.93 -4.23 -1.34
N LEU A 71 -13.93 -4.98 -0.88
CA LEU A 71 -14.30 -6.25 -1.50
C LEU A 71 -14.84 -6.07 -2.92
N ASN A 72 -15.64 -5.03 -3.18
CA ASN A 72 -16.13 -4.71 -4.52
C ASN A 72 -15.00 -4.28 -5.47
N ALA A 73 -13.98 -3.57 -4.96
CA ALA A 73 -12.80 -3.20 -5.75
C ALA A 73 -12.03 -4.44 -6.24
N ILE A 74 -11.93 -5.49 -5.42
CA ILE A 74 -11.28 -6.74 -5.81
C ILE A 74 -12.04 -7.41 -6.98
N ASP A 75 -13.39 -7.44 -6.94
CA ASP A 75 -14.20 -7.92 -8.06
C ASP A 75 -13.94 -7.11 -9.33
N SER A 76 -13.90 -5.78 -9.20
CA SER A 76 -13.64 -4.88 -10.32
C SER A 76 -12.24 -5.10 -10.92
N LEU A 77 -11.22 -5.31 -10.10
CA LEU A 77 -9.87 -5.60 -10.56
C LEU A 77 -9.81 -6.90 -11.35
N ALA A 78 -10.42 -7.97 -10.84
CA ALA A 78 -10.49 -9.26 -11.52
C ALA A 78 -11.21 -9.13 -12.86
N ALA A 79 -12.37 -8.45 -12.90
CA ALA A 79 -13.14 -8.21 -14.11
C ALA A 79 -12.37 -7.39 -15.17
N ASN A 80 -11.47 -6.50 -14.75
CA ASN A 80 -10.61 -5.72 -15.63
C ASN A 80 -9.29 -6.43 -16.01
N GLY A 81 -9.12 -7.70 -15.61
CA GLY A 81 -7.96 -8.51 -15.98
C GLY A 81 -6.70 -8.21 -15.17
N ALA A 82 -6.80 -7.54 -14.04
CA ALA A 82 -5.67 -7.33 -13.15
C ALA A 82 -5.08 -8.67 -12.66
N LYS A 83 -3.77 -8.71 -12.41
CA LYS A 83 -3.07 -9.91 -11.92
C LYS A 83 -2.73 -9.82 -10.43
N GLY A 84 -2.96 -8.69 -9.82
CA GLY A 84 -2.74 -8.43 -8.40
C GLY A 84 -2.96 -6.99 -8.06
N PHE A 85 -2.77 -6.66 -6.78
CA PHE A 85 -2.92 -5.28 -6.31
C PHE A 85 -2.07 -5.00 -5.08
N VAL A 86 -1.76 -3.73 -4.93
CA VAL A 86 -1.24 -3.13 -3.71
C VAL A 86 -2.41 -2.52 -2.96
N ILE A 87 -2.43 -2.60 -1.63
CA ILE A 87 -3.51 -2.05 -0.82
C ILE A 87 -3.00 -1.40 0.48
N CYS A 88 -3.40 -0.13 0.71
CA CYS A 88 -3.48 0.45 2.04
C CYS A 88 -4.91 0.29 2.55
N THR A 89 -5.11 -0.67 3.45
CA THR A 89 -6.46 -1.07 3.91
C THR A 89 -7.10 -0.05 4.86
N PRO A 90 -8.42 0.17 4.79
CA PRO A 90 -9.13 0.97 5.79
C PRO A 90 -9.20 0.28 7.17
N ASP A 91 -9.14 -1.04 7.21
CA ASP A 91 -9.12 -1.83 8.45
C ASP A 91 -8.25 -3.09 8.26
N PRO A 92 -7.14 -3.23 9.02
CA PRO A 92 -6.29 -4.42 8.99
C PRO A 92 -7.01 -5.74 9.26
N LYS A 93 -8.15 -5.74 9.98
CA LYS A 93 -8.96 -6.94 10.28
C LYS A 93 -9.67 -7.50 9.05
N LEU A 94 -9.78 -6.73 7.98
CA LEU A 94 -10.30 -7.22 6.69
C LEU A 94 -9.35 -8.22 6.00
N GLY A 95 -8.11 -8.35 6.48
CA GLY A 95 -7.06 -9.14 5.84
C GLY A 95 -7.49 -10.54 5.42
N ALA A 96 -8.18 -11.28 6.31
CA ALA A 96 -8.64 -12.63 6.00
C ALA A 96 -9.67 -12.65 4.85
N ALA A 97 -10.63 -11.71 4.84
CA ALA A 97 -11.63 -11.59 3.79
C ALA A 97 -11.02 -11.15 2.45
N ILE A 98 -10.11 -10.17 2.49
CA ILE A 98 -9.38 -9.70 1.30
C ILE A 98 -8.58 -10.85 0.68
N MET A 99 -7.81 -11.59 1.48
CA MET A 99 -6.99 -12.70 0.98
C MET A 99 -7.84 -13.86 0.45
N ALA A 100 -8.94 -14.21 1.13
CA ALA A 100 -9.85 -15.25 0.64
C ALA A 100 -10.42 -14.87 -0.73
N LYS A 101 -10.86 -13.62 -0.90
CA LYS A 101 -11.43 -13.13 -2.15
C LYS A 101 -10.37 -13.01 -3.25
N ALA A 102 -9.22 -12.45 -2.97
CA ALA A 102 -8.12 -12.32 -3.92
C ALA A 102 -7.65 -13.70 -4.43
N ASN A 103 -7.48 -14.66 -3.52
CA ASN A 103 -7.08 -16.02 -3.86
C ASN A 103 -8.13 -16.74 -4.74
N SER A 104 -9.42 -16.53 -4.50
CA SER A 104 -10.48 -17.13 -5.33
C SER A 104 -10.47 -16.61 -6.77
N MET A 105 -9.81 -15.48 -7.04
CA MET A 105 -9.69 -14.82 -8.35
C MET A 105 -8.25 -14.84 -8.89
N ASP A 106 -7.34 -15.61 -8.27
CA ASP A 106 -5.91 -15.69 -8.59
C ASP A 106 -5.21 -14.32 -8.63
N LEU A 107 -5.62 -13.38 -7.76
CA LEU A 107 -4.98 -12.08 -7.61
C LEU A 107 -3.88 -12.13 -6.55
N LYS A 108 -2.71 -11.59 -6.86
CA LYS A 108 -1.61 -11.43 -5.91
C LYS A 108 -1.81 -10.15 -5.10
N VAL A 109 -1.45 -10.19 -3.81
CA VAL A 109 -1.68 -9.08 -2.87
C VAL A 109 -0.39 -8.66 -2.20
N ILE A 110 -0.15 -7.34 -2.15
CA ILE A 110 0.88 -6.70 -1.33
C ILE A 110 0.18 -5.63 -0.49
N THR A 111 0.44 -5.62 0.82
CA THR A 111 -0.01 -4.54 1.68
C THR A 111 1.02 -3.41 1.74
N VAL A 112 0.55 -2.19 1.87
CA VAL A 112 1.39 -1.02 2.11
C VAL A 112 0.91 -0.31 3.38
N ASP A 113 1.84 0.24 4.14
CA ASP A 113 1.70 0.92 5.43
C ASP A 113 1.14 0.04 6.55
N ASP A 114 -0.06 -0.53 6.40
CA ASP A 114 -0.74 -1.30 7.46
C ASP A 114 -0.75 -2.80 7.15
N GLN A 115 -0.22 -3.58 8.09
CA GLN A 115 -0.20 -5.05 7.98
C GLN A 115 -1.57 -5.64 8.29
N PHE A 116 -2.01 -6.59 7.46
CA PHE A 116 -3.21 -7.36 7.77
C PHE A 116 -3.07 -8.16 9.07
N VAL A 117 -4.18 -8.26 9.78
CA VAL A 117 -4.29 -9.12 10.97
C VAL A 117 -5.38 -10.18 10.79
N ASN A 118 -5.17 -11.33 11.43
CA ASN A 118 -6.15 -12.39 11.50
C ASN A 118 -7.26 -12.06 12.53
N ALA A 119 -8.25 -12.96 12.67
CA ALA A 119 -9.35 -12.79 13.63
C ALA A 119 -8.92 -12.66 15.10
N LYS A 120 -7.68 -13.07 15.43
CA LYS A 120 -7.09 -12.94 16.78
C LYS A 120 -6.28 -11.65 16.93
N GLY A 121 -6.24 -10.79 15.91
CA GLY A 121 -5.43 -9.57 15.91
C GLY A 121 -3.93 -9.81 15.69
N GLN A 122 -3.52 -11.00 15.26
CA GLN A 122 -2.13 -11.32 15.00
C GLN A 122 -1.76 -10.99 13.56
N PRO A 123 -0.54 -10.49 13.29
CA PRO A 123 -0.06 -10.19 11.95
C PRO A 123 -0.17 -11.39 10.99
N MET A 124 -0.61 -11.12 9.77
CA MET A 124 -0.63 -12.11 8.68
C MET A 124 0.70 -12.04 7.90
N GLU A 125 1.77 -12.61 8.48
CA GLU A 125 3.14 -12.51 7.95
C GLU A 125 3.33 -13.12 6.56
N GLN A 126 2.42 -14.01 6.13
CA GLN A 126 2.43 -14.60 4.80
C GLN A 126 2.04 -13.61 3.69
N VAL A 127 1.47 -12.45 4.02
CA VAL A 127 1.14 -11.39 3.07
C VAL A 127 2.30 -10.40 3.01
N PRO A 128 2.94 -10.20 1.85
CA PRO A 128 4.03 -9.24 1.71
C PRO A 128 3.60 -7.84 2.14
N LEU A 129 4.45 -7.16 2.89
CA LEU A 129 4.21 -5.83 3.42
C LEU A 129 5.37 -4.90 3.05
N VAL A 130 5.03 -3.74 2.50
CA VAL A 130 5.95 -2.60 2.34
C VAL A 130 5.48 -1.51 3.30
N MET A 131 6.30 -1.17 4.28
CA MET A 131 5.92 -0.18 5.30
C MET A 131 7.05 0.79 5.60
N MET A 132 6.69 1.97 6.08
CA MET A 132 7.64 2.90 6.64
C MET A 132 8.18 2.39 8.00
N ALA A 133 9.38 2.80 8.36
CA ALA A 133 9.98 2.49 9.66
C ALA A 133 9.31 3.32 10.79
N ALA A 134 8.02 3.15 11.01
CA ALA A 134 7.18 3.98 11.87
C ALA A 134 7.76 4.14 13.29
N THR A 135 8.23 3.07 13.92
CA THR A 135 8.88 3.12 15.23
C THR A 135 10.10 4.04 15.23
N LYS A 136 10.99 3.90 14.22
CA LYS A 136 12.20 4.75 14.12
C LYS A 136 11.86 6.21 13.85
N ILE A 137 10.81 6.48 13.06
CA ILE A 137 10.31 7.84 12.85
C ILE A 137 9.85 8.42 14.17
N GLY A 138 9.08 7.66 14.95
CA GLY A 138 8.64 8.05 16.30
C GLY A 138 9.81 8.28 17.25
N GLU A 139 10.76 7.37 17.32
CA GLU A 139 11.97 7.52 18.14
C GLU A 139 12.70 8.83 17.85
N ARG A 140 12.91 9.13 16.57
CA ARG A 140 13.53 10.38 16.15
C ARG A 140 12.69 11.61 16.55
N GLN A 141 11.38 11.53 16.37
CA GLN A 141 10.46 12.60 16.79
C GLN A 141 10.57 12.88 18.31
N GLY A 142 10.54 11.83 19.15
CA GLY A 142 10.70 11.96 20.59
C GLY A 142 12.05 12.54 21.00
N GLN A 143 13.13 12.13 20.34
CA GLN A 143 14.47 12.67 20.58
C GLN A 143 14.56 14.16 20.23
N GLU A 144 14.02 14.57 19.08
CA GLU A 144 14.06 15.98 18.66
C GLU A 144 13.15 16.83 19.55
N LEU A 145 11.99 16.32 19.97
CA LEU A 145 11.11 17.01 20.92
C LEU A 145 11.83 17.24 22.25
N TYR A 146 12.51 16.23 22.78
CA TYR A 146 13.26 16.36 24.03
C TYR A 146 14.41 17.39 23.91
N LYS A 147 15.17 17.38 22.81
CA LYS A 147 16.21 18.36 22.53
C LYS A 147 15.64 19.79 22.48
N GLU A 148 14.47 19.96 21.86
CA GLU A 148 13.84 21.27 21.76
C GLU A 148 13.35 21.77 23.14
N MET A 149 12.83 20.88 23.99
CA MET A 149 12.51 21.20 25.38
C MET A 149 13.75 21.68 26.15
N GLN A 150 14.88 20.98 26.01
CA GLN A 150 16.14 21.37 26.65
C GLN A 150 16.64 22.72 26.12
N LYS A 151 16.63 22.92 24.81
CA LYS A 151 17.05 24.18 24.17
C LYS A 151 16.23 25.36 24.65
N ARG A 152 14.92 25.18 24.88
CA ARG A 152 14.01 26.20 25.41
C ARG A 152 14.05 26.30 26.93
N GLN A 153 14.83 25.49 27.60
CA GLN A 153 14.94 25.45 29.07
C GLN A 153 13.57 25.22 29.76
N TRP A 154 12.71 24.40 29.17
CA TRP A 154 11.43 24.05 29.78
C TRP A 154 11.65 23.26 31.07
N ASP A 155 10.89 23.62 32.13
CA ASP A 155 10.84 22.79 33.32
C ASP A 155 10.10 21.48 33.03
N LEU A 156 10.85 20.38 32.92
CA LEU A 156 10.30 19.06 32.58
C LEU A 156 9.29 18.56 33.62
N LYS A 157 9.37 19.03 34.88
CA LYS A 157 8.40 18.68 35.93
C LYS A 157 7.08 19.45 35.79
N ALA A 158 7.11 20.60 35.14
CA ALA A 158 5.93 21.42 34.86
C ALA A 158 5.42 21.22 33.40
N THR A 159 6.12 20.42 32.59
CA THR A 159 5.77 20.19 31.19
C THR A 159 5.04 18.85 31.04
N GLY A 160 3.87 18.85 30.41
CA GLY A 160 3.14 17.64 30.03
C GLY A 160 3.27 17.33 28.54
N VAL A 161 3.28 16.04 28.19
CA VAL A 161 3.18 15.55 26.81
C VAL A 161 1.83 14.88 26.63
N LEU A 162 0.99 15.41 25.74
CA LEU A 162 -0.25 14.79 25.33
C LEU A 162 -0.03 14.08 23.97
N ALA A 163 -0.16 12.76 23.98
CA ALA A 163 -0.12 11.94 22.78
C ALA A 163 -1.55 11.60 22.32
N ILE A 164 -2.01 12.27 21.27
CA ILE A 164 -3.26 11.93 20.59
C ILE A 164 -2.96 10.79 19.62
N THR A 165 -3.68 9.68 19.71
CA THR A 165 -3.30 8.44 19.03
C THR A 165 -4.48 7.78 18.30
N ALA A 166 -4.23 7.17 17.15
CA ALA A 166 -5.15 6.26 16.47
C ALA A 166 -4.61 4.83 16.64
N ASP A 167 -4.86 4.25 17.82
CA ASP A 167 -4.22 2.99 18.24
C ASP A 167 -4.65 1.78 17.42
N GLU A 168 -5.78 1.83 16.73
CA GLU A 168 -6.26 0.81 15.80
C GLU A 168 -5.42 0.73 14.52
N LEU A 169 -4.71 1.80 14.15
CA LEU A 169 -3.81 1.84 13.02
C LEU A 169 -2.38 1.51 13.47
N ASP A 170 -1.85 0.36 13.04
CA ASP A 170 -0.54 -0.14 13.46
C ASP A 170 0.58 0.88 13.24
N THR A 171 0.60 1.50 12.07
CA THR A 171 1.62 2.50 11.70
C THR A 171 1.56 3.74 12.61
N ALA A 172 0.35 4.24 12.91
CA ALA A 172 0.18 5.37 13.81
C ALA A 172 0.59 5.00 15.25
N ARG A 173 0.11 3.88 15.77
CA ARG A 173 0.44 3.37 17.10
C ARG A 173 1.94 3.22 17.27
N ARG A 174 2.64 2.53 16.35
CA ARG A 174 4.10 2.30 16.41
C ARG A 174 4.90 3.59 16.38
N ARG A 175 4.43 4.62 15.66
CA ARG A 175 5.07 5.94 15.63
C ARG A 175 4.95 6.64 16.99
N VAL A 176 3.77 6.63 17.60
CA VAL A 176 3.56 7.22 18.92
C VAL A 176 4.35 6.45 19.99
N ASP A 177 4.30 5.11 19.97
CA ASP A 177 5.03 4.27 20.92
C ASP A 177 6.54 4.54 20.85
N GLY A 178 7.10 4.66 19.64
CA GLY A 178 8.51 5.02 19.43
C GLY A 178 8.83 6.40 20.02
N SER A 179 7.97 7.40 19.80
CA SER A 179 8.16 8.77 20.31
C SER A 179 8.15 8.81 21.85
N LEU A 180 7.16 8.16 22.46
CA LEU A 180 7.05 8.11 23.92
C LEU A 180 8.19 7.31 24.55
N SER A 181 8.62 6.21 23.92
CA SER A 181 9.79 5.43 24.37
C SER A 181 11.06 6.26 24.33
N ALA A 182 11.29 7.04 23.27
CA ALA A 182 12.46 7.90 23.17
C ALA A 182 12.46 9.03 24.22
N LEU A 183 11.30 9.64 24.50
CA LEU A 183 11.16 10.62 25.57
C LEU A 183 11.51 10.04 26.94
N LYS A 184 10.97 8.86 27.26
CA LYS A 184 11.27 8.15 28.53
C LYS A 184 12.76 7.82 28.63
N THR A 185 13.36 7.29 27.56
CA THR A 185 14.79 6.96 27.52
C THR A 185 15.66 8.21 27.69
N ALA A 186 15.22 9.36 27.21
CA ALA A 186 15.91 10.64 27.38
C ALA A 186 15.77 11.22 28.80
N GLY A 187 14.94 10.62 29.66
CA GLY A 187 14.71 11.06 31.04
C GLY A 187 13.52 11.97 31.24
N PHE A 188 12.61 12.08 30.27
CA PHE A 188 11.35 12.81 30.48
C PHE A 188 10.47 12.06 31.51
N PRO A 189 9.86 12.80 32.48
CA PRO A 189 9.09 12.16 33.55
C PRO A 189 7.88 11.39 33.02
N GLU A 190 7.80 10.10 33.34
CA GLU A 190 6.71 9.23 32.86
C GLU A 190 5.34 9.68 33.29
N GLY A 191 5.21 10.19 34.55
CA GLY A 191 3.95 10.73 35.07
C GLY A 191 3.46 12.00 34.40
N GLN A 192 4.24 12.58 33.51
CA GLN A 192 3.88 13.77 32.69
C GLN A 192 3.49 13.41 31.25
N ILE A 193 3.38 12.10 30.94
CA ILE A 193 2.97 11.60 29.63
C ILE A 193 1.52 11.15 29.71
N TYR A 194 0.67 11.77 28.90
CA TYR A 194 -0.75 11.47 28.80
C TYR A 194 -1.07 10.92 27.42
N ARG A 195 -1.80 9.82 27.35
CA ARG A 195 -2.24 9.20 26.09
C ARG A 195 -3.74 9.37 25.94
N SER A 196 -4.18 9.91 24.81
CA SER A 196 -5.58 10.09 24.46
C SER A 196 -5.87 9.37 23.16
N PRO A 197 -6.43 8.14 23.20
CA PRO A 197 -6.80 7.43 22.00
C PRO A 197 -8.01 8.08 21.32
N THR A 198 -7.94 8.22 20.00
CA THR A 198 -9.03 8.62 19.11
C THR A 198 -9.26 7.54 18.08
N LYS A 199 -10.35 7.61 17.35
CA LYS A 199 -10.55 6.80 16.14
C LYS A 199 -10.03 7.54 14.93
N ALA A 200 -9.51 6.80 13.95
CA ALA A 200 -8.96 7.40 12.72
C ALA A 200 -9.97 8.28 11.96
N ASN A 201 -11.28 8.00 12.14
CA ASN A 201 -12.36 8.72 11.48
C ASN A 201 -12.92 9.91 12.30
N ASP A 202 -12.35 10.20 13.46
CA ASP A 202 -12.78 11.29 14.35
C ASP A 202 -11.93 12.56 14.17
N ILE A 203 -11.07 12.59 13.13
CA ILE A 203 -10.15 13.69 12.81
C ILE A 203 -10.67 14.46 11.60
#